data_8056a46ce52e717533372c3f8c5e62f8
#
_entry.id   8056a46ce52e717533372c3f8c5e62f8
#
_cell.length_a   1.000
_cell.length_b   1.000
_cell.length_c   1.000
_cell.angle_alpha   90.00
_cell.angle_beta   90.00
_cell.angle_gamma   90.00
#
_symmetry.space_group_name_H-M   'P 1'
#
loop_
_entity.id
_entity.type
_entity.pdbx_description
1 polymer ?
#
loop_
_entity_poly.entity_id
_entity_poly.type
_entity_poly.pdbx_seq_one_letter_code
_entity_poly.pdbx_strand_id
1 'polypeptide(L)'
;MKIKLNNISETMLITLYMRATDAKSEKPILNDKKSEEIISQIDYDFSKFKSAWASYYGVLSRAKVMDNEVKKFITKYPDCVIVSIGCGLDTRFLRIDNGKIRWYNLDLPEVIEKRKLFFEPNERVTDIAKSAFDSAWTKDIKLEGKKLLIISEGVLMYFEEQQIKQFLEILTDNFDSFEAQFDLLYKGTVKMSKKHDTLKNMEAKFNWGVKDGSEIVKLNPKLKQTGLINFTD
;
A
#
# COMPACT_ATOMS: atom_id res chain seq x y z
N MET A 1 -3.87 -13.94 -19.81
CA MET A 1 -2.51 -14.08 -19.25
C MET A 1 -2.61 -14.76 -17.89
N LYS A 2 -1.75 -15.77 -17.60
CA LYS A 2 -1.74 -16.47 -16.29
C LYS A 2 -0.65 -15.89 -15.42
N ILE A 3 -1.02 -15.37 -14.25
CA ILE A 3 -0.08 -14.87 -13.26
C ILE A 3 0.08 -15.92 -12.16
N LYS A 4 1.33 -16.38 -11.95
CA LYS A 4 1.71 -17.18 -10.79
C LYS A 4 2.37 -16.28 -9.76
N LEU A 5 1.91 -16.33 -8.53
CA LEU A 5 2.39 -15.50 -7.41
C LEU A 5 2.75 -16.39 -6.22
N ASN A 6 3.66 -15.93 -5.38
CA ASN A 6 3.86 -16.52 -4.06
C ASN A 6 2.73 -16.09 -3.09
N ASN A 7 2.68 -16.71 -1.91
CA ASN A 7 1.56 -16.57 -0.98
C ASN A 7 1.30 -15.13 -0.49
N ILE A 8 2.34 -14.35 -0.22
CA ILE A 8 2.19 -12.95 0.24
C ILE A 8 1.81 -12.05 -0.91
N SER A 9 2.47 -12.20 -2.06
CA SER A 9 2.18 -11.40 -3.26
C SER A 9 0.77 -11.68 -3.80
N GLU A 10 0.19 -12.85 -3.56
CA GLU A 10 -1.19 -13.17 -3.96
C GLU A 10 -2.21 -12.27 -3.27
N THR A 11 -1.92 -11.77 -2.06
CA THR A 11 -2.84 -10.89 -1.33
C THR A 11 -3.10 -9.56 -2.04
N MET A 12 -2.21 -9.12 -2.94
CA MET A 12 -2.46 -7.93 -3.76
C MET A 12 -3.68 -8.09 -4.68
N LEU A 13 -4.03 -9.34 -5.05
CA LEU A 13 -5.21 -9.64 -5.87
C LEU A 13 -6.52 -9.39 -5.11
N ILE A 14 -6.53 -9.50 -3.77
CA ILE A 14 -7.69 -9.16 -2.94
C ILE A 14 -8.03 -7.68 -3.14
N THR A 15 -7.05 -6.81 -2.91
CA THR A 15 -7.25 -5.36 -3.01
C THR A 15 -7.59 -4.93 -4.43
N LEU A 16 -6.96 -5.54 -5.42
CA LEU A 16 -7.27 -5.33 -6.84
C LEU A 16 -8.73 -5.71 -7.15
N TYR A 17 -9.17 -6.90 -6.71
CA TYR A 17 -10.53 -7.38 -6.94
C TYR A 17 -11.58 -6.47 -6.32
N MET A 18 -11.37 -6.00 -5.08
CA MET A 18 -12.30 -5.12 -4.40
C MET A 18 -12.43 -3.77 -5.12
N ARG A 19 -11.32 -3.17 -5.56
CA ARG A 19 -11.33 -1.92 -6.33
C ARG A 19 -11.97 -2.09 -7.72
N ALA A 20 -11.70 -3.21 -8.40
CA ALA A 20 -12.31 -3.52 -9.69
C ALA A 20 -13.82 -3.77 -9.57
N THR A 21 -14.26 -4.39 -8.47
CA THR A 21 -15.69 -4.61 -8.18
C THR A 21 -16.38 -3.28 -7.90
N ASP A 22 -15.76 -2.39 -7.13
CA ASP A 22 -16.26 -1.03 -6.88
C ASP A 22 -16.43 -0.24 -8.18
N ALA A 23 -15.44 -0.30 -9.07
CA ALA A 23 -15.49 0.43 -10.34
C ALA A 23 -16.65 0.02 -11.26
N LYS A 24 -17.24 -1.17 -11.04
CA LYS A 24 -18.43 -1.68 -11.76
C LYS A 24 -19.74 -1.35 -11.06
N SER A 25 -19.70 -0.83 -9.83
CA SER A 25 -20.90 -0.53 -9.08
C SER A 25 -21.62 0.73 -9.62
N GLU A 26 -22.90 0.87 -9.36
CA GLU A 26 -23.67 2.07 -9.73
C GLU A 26 -23.18 3.34 -9.03
N LYS A 27 -22.66 3.21 -7.82
CA LYS A 27 -22.15 4.34 -7.02
C LYS A 27 -20.76 3.99 -6.46
N PRO A 28 -19.71 4.07 -7.29
CA PRO A 28 -18.38 3.65 -6.89
C PRO A 28 -17.78 4.62 -5.85
N ILE A 29 -17.10 4.08 -4.85
CA ILE A 29 -16.40 4.82 -3.81
C ILE A 29 -15.08 5.40 -4.36
N LEU A 30 -14.32 4.59 -5.11
CA LEU A 30 -13.02 4.96 -5.70
C LEU A 30 -13.09 5.16 -7.21
N ASN A 31 -13.93 4.40 -7.89
CA ASN A 31 -14.05 4.36 -9.35
C ASN A 31 -12.72 4.05 -10.06
N ASP A 32 -12.02 3.01 -9.60
CA ASP A 32 -10.69 2.62 -10.09
C ASP A 32 -10.77 1.80 -11.39
N LYS A 33 -10.96 2.48 -12.51
CA LYS A 33 -11.08 1.85 -13.83
C LYS A 33 -9.84 1.07 -14.24
N LYS A 34 -8.64 1.46 -13.78
CA LYS A 34 -7.42 0.70 -14.06
C LYS A 34 -7.42 -0.65 -13.37
N SER A 35 -7.92 -0.76 -12.15
CA SER A 35 -8.09 -2.06 -11.48
C SER A 35 -9.07 -2.96 -12.23
N GLU A 36 -10.15 -2.40 -12.81
CA GLU A 36 -11.08 -3.14 -13.67
C GLU A 36 -10.41 -3.67 -14.94
N GLU A 37 -9.60 -2.84 -15.60
CA GLU A 37 -8.80 -3.23 -16.77
C GLU A 37 -7.82 -4.37 -16.41
N ILE A 38 -7.04 -4.21 -15.33
CA ILE A 38 -6.03 -5.19 -14.92
C ILE A 38 -6.67 -6.54 -14.61
N ILE A 39 -7.76 -6.57 -13.84
CA ILE A 39 -8.40 -7.82 -13.42
C ILE A 39 -8.94 -8.61 -14.62
N SER A 40 -9.36 -7.93 -15.69
CA SER A 40 -9.84 -8.57 -16.90
C SER A 40 -8.76 -9.39 -17.64
N GLN A 41 -7.50 -9.09 -17.39
CA GLN A 41 -6.33 -9.71 -18.01
C GLN A 41 -5.72 -10.85 -17.18
N ILE A 42 -6.22 -11.08 -15.94
CA ILE A 42 -5.66 -12.06 -15.01
C ILE A 42 -6.51 -13.33 -15.03
N ASP A 43 -5.88 -14.48 -15.31
CA ASP A 43 -6.51 -15.80 -15.19
C ASP A 43 -6.33 -16.30 -13.74
N TYR A 44 -7.29 -15.97 -12.90
CA TYR A 44 -7.31 -16.33 -11.49
C TYR A 44 -8.76 -16.51 -11.03
N ASP A 45 -9.00 -17.46 -10.13
CA ASP A 45 -10.33 -17.67 -9.57
C ASP A 45 -10.65 -16.63 -8.49
N PHE A 46 -11.26 -15.53 -8.91
CA PHE A 46 -11.73 -14.48 -8.03
C PHE A 46 -13.04 -14.80 -7.30
N SER A 47 -13.71 -15.90 -7.64
CA SER A 47 -15.01 -16.25 -7.04
C SER A 47 -14.93 -16.40 -5.52
N LYS A 48 -13.78 -16.82 -5.00
CA LYS A 48 -13.49 -16.96 -3.56
C LYS A 48 -13.58 -15.64 -2.78
N PHE A 49 -13.52 -14.49 -3.45
CA PHE A 49 -13.64 -13.17 -2.82
C PHE A 49 -15.04 -12.56 -2.91
N LYS A 50 -15.95 -13.18 -3.68
CA LYS A 50 -17.27 -12.61 -4.00
C LYS A 50 -18.12 -12.32 -2.77
N SER A 51 -18.01 -13.11 -1.72
CA SER A 51 -18.77 -12.95 -0.48
C SER A 51 -18.05 -12.14 0.62
N ALA A 52 -16.83 -11.64 0.34
CA ALA A 52 -15.97 -10.97 1.32
C ALA A 52 -16.34 -9.48 1.47
N TRP A 53 -17.56 -9.19 1.95
CA TRP A 53 -18.08 -7.83 2.08
C TRP A 53 -17.29 -6.97 3.06
N ALA A 54 -16.79 -7.56 4.16
CA ALA A 54 -15.98 -6.83 5.15
C ALA A 54 -14.65 -6.37 4.54
N SER A 55 -13.96 -7.25 3.78
CA SER A 55 -12.77 -6.88 3.00
C SER A 55 -13.10 -5.85 1.93
N TYR A 56 -14.26 -5.94 1.27
CA TYR A 56 -14.67 -4.96 0.26
C TYR A 56 -14.72 -3.55 0.84
N TYR A 57 -15.51 -3.32 1.88
CA TYR A 57 -15.60 -1.99 2.49
C TYR A 57 -14.30 -1.58 3.17
N GLY A 58 -13.61 -2.50 3.85
CA GLY A 58 -12.32 -2.22 4.49
C GLY A 58 -11.25 -1.73 3.50
N VAL A 59 -11.10 -2.38 2.35
CA VAL A 59 -10.16 -1.98 1.30
C VAL A 59 -10.53 -0.62 0.71
N LEU A 60 -11.81 -0.41 0.40
CA LEU A 60 -12.24 0.83 -0.25
C LEU A 60 -12.17 2.03 0.69
N SER A 61 -12.63 1.90 1.95
CA SER A 61 -12.54 2.97 2.94
C SER A 61 -11.09 3.35 3.20
N ARG A 62 -10.22 2.37 3.42
CA ARG A 62 -8.79 2.58 3.60
C ARG A 62 -8.17 3.32 2.42
N ALA A 63 -8.38 2.82 1.20
CA ALA A 63 -7.83 3.42 -0.01
C ALA A 63 -8.36 4.86 -0.21
N LYS A 64 -9.65 5.11 0.07
CA LYS A 64 -10.26 6.45 -0.02
C LYS A 64 -9.65 7.43 0.96
N VAL A 65 -9.49 7.01 2.22
CA VAL A 65 -8.86 7.84 3.27
C VAL A 65 -7.43 8.15 2.88
N MET A 66 -6.64 7.14 2.50
CA MET A 66 -5.25 7.37 2.09
C MET A 66 -5.15 8.24 0.84
N ASP A 67 -5.99 8.06 -0.18
CA ASP A 67 -6.03 8.94 -1.35
C ASP A 67 -6.28 10.40 -0.94
N ASN A 68 -7.19 10.63 0.01
CA ASN A 68 -7.51 11.97 0.49
C ASN A 68 -6.33 12.60 1.25
N GLU A 69 -5.67 11.84 2.13
CA GLU A 69 -4.52 12.34 2.89
C GLU A 69 -3.30 12.60 1.97
N VAL A 70 -3.05 11.74 0.99
CA VAL A 70 -2.01 11.98 -0.02
C VAL A 70 -2.33 13.22 -0.85
N LYS A 71 -3.59 13.44 -1.25
CA LYS A 71 -4.02 14.66 -1.96
C LYS A 71 -3.81 15.93 -1.10
N LYS A 72 -4.04 15.88 0.20
CA LYS A 72 -3.75 17.01 1.10
C LYS A 72 -2.25 17.33 1.10
N PHE A 73 -1.38 16.30 1.15
CA PHE A 73 0.06 16.47 1.06
C PHE A 73 0.48 17.07 -0.28
N ILE A 74 -0.06 16.56 -1.40
CA ILE A 74 0.21 17.09 -2.76
C ILE A 74 -0.28 18.54 -2.89
N THR A 75 -1.41 18.88 -2.31
CA THR A 75 -1.91 20.27 -2.31
C THR A 75 -0.95 21.21 -1.59
N LYS A 76 -0.38 20.76 -0.47
CA LYS A 76 0.59 21.53 0.31
C LYS A 76 1.97 21.61 -0.36
N TYR A 77 2.38 20.52 -1.04
CA TYR A 77 3.68 20.37 -1.71
C TYR A 77 3.51 19.83 -3.13
N PRO A 78 3.16 20.68 -4.11
CA PRO A 78 2.70 20.25 -5.44
C PRO A 78 3.72 19.45 -6.27
N ASP A 79 5.01 19.63 -6.02
CA ASP A 79 6.11 18.94 -6.72
C ASP A 79 6.85 17.91 -5.86
N CYS A 80 6.18 17.40 -4.83
CA CYS A 80 6.75 16.46 -3.87
C CYS A 80 7.18 15.13 -4.48
N VAL A 81 7.95 14.39 -3.69
CA VAL A 81 8.32 12.99 -3.95
C VAL A 81 7.47 12.08 -3.06
N ILE A 82 6.91 11.03 -3.66
CA ILE A 82 6.12 10.03 -2.95
C ILE A 82 6.73 8.66 -3.17
N VAL A 83 6.92 7.90 -2.10
CA VAL A 83 7.38 6.50 -2.14
C VAL A 83 6.28 5.60 -1.62
N SER A 84 5.77 4.73 -2.48
CA SER A 84 4.78 3.70 -2.15
C SER A 84 5.48 2.38 -1.89
N ILE A 85 5.46 1.94 -0.63
CA ILE A 85 6.15 0.73 -0.16
C ILE A 85 5.18 -0.44 -0.10
N GLY A 86 5.57 -1.58 -0.69
CA GLY A 86 4.67 -2.71 -0.89
C GLY A 86 3.56 -2.36 -1.87
N CYS A 87 3.94 -1.71 -2.98
CA CYS A 87 2.99 -1.09 -3.90
C CYS A 87 2.07 -2.08 -4.62
N GLY A 88 2.46 -3.35 -4.76
CA GLY A 88 1.66 -4.35 -5.47
C GLY A 88 1.15 -3.86 -6.83
N LEU A 89 -0.14 -4.03 -7.05
CA LEU A 89 -0.87 -3.50 -8.21
C LEU A 89 -1.69 -2.23 -7.85
N ASP A 90 -1.17 -1.39 -6.94
CA ASP A 90 -1.83 -0.12 -6.61
C ASP A 90 -1.81 0.82 -7.82
N THR A 91 -2.95 1.45 -8.05
CA THR A 91 -3.23 2.37 -9.17
C THR A 91 -3.33 3.82 -8.67
N ARG A 92 -2.96 4.07 -7.39
CA ARG A 92 -3.17 5.38 -6.74
C ARG A 92 -2.59 6.54 -7.52
N PHE A 93 -1.37 6.40 -8.05
CA PHE A 93 -0.76 7.44 -8.88
C PHE A 93 -1.72 7.96 -9.95
N LEU A 94 -2.42 7.06 -10.65
CA LEU A 94 -3.35 7.44 -11.74
C LEU A 94 -4.58 8.22 -11.24
N ARG A 95 -4.95 8.06 -9.95
CA ARG A 95 -6.11 8.75 -9.36
C ARG A 95 -5.79 10.10 -8.74
N ILE A 96 -4.52 10.33 -8.38
CA ILE A 96 -4.13 11.49 -7.58
C ILE A 96 -3.05 12.37 -8.19
N ASP A 97 -2.50 11.97 -9.34
CA ASP A 97 -1.44 12.71 -10.00
C ASP A 97 -1.89 14.14 -10.38
N ASN A 98 -1.03 15.11 -10.10
CA ASN A 98 -1.22 16.53 -10.42
C ASN A 98 -0.33 17.00 -11.60
N GLY A 99 0.35 16.07 -12.28
CA GLY A 99 1.27 16.37 -13.36
C GLY A 99 2.68 16.85 -12.93
N LYS A 100 2.96 16.93 -11.61
CA LYS A 100 4.24 17.46 -11.09
C LYS A 100 4.94 16.55 -10.10
N ILE A 101 4.20 15.70 -9.38
CA ILE A 101 4.78 14.79 -8.38
C ILE A 101 5.71 13.76 -9.03
N ARG A 102 6.72 13.33 -8.30
CA ARG A 102 7.52 12.15 -8.62
C ARG A 102 7.07 10.99 -7.73
N TRP A 103 6.92 9.82 -8.32
CA TRP A 103 6.38 8.64 -7.67
C TRP A 103 7.34 7.47 -7.78
N TYR A 104 7.64 6.85 -6.66
CA TYR A 104 8.43 5.63 -6.59
C TYR A 104 7.57 4.49 -6.05
N ASN A 105 7.53 3.38 -6.78
CA ASN A 105 6.92 2.14 -6.36
C ASN A 105 8.02 1.19 -5.88
N LEU A 106 7.95 0.76 -4.62
CA LEU A 106 8.88 -0.21 -4.06
C LEU A 106 8.15 -1.50 -3.76
N ASP A 107 8.61 -2.60 -4.31
CA ASP A 107 8.13 -3.94 -3.98
C ASP A 107 9.17 -5.00 -4.37
N LEU A 108 8.92 -6.23 -4.00
CA LEU A 108 9.76 -7.37 -4.35
C LEU A 108 9.91 -7.51 -5.87
N PRO A 109 11.05 -8.03 -6.37
CA PRO A 109 11.32 -8.11 -7.81
C PRO A 109 10.20 -8.80 -8.60
N GLU A 110 9.68 -9.91 -8.10
CA GLU A 110 8.59 -10.66 -8.75
C GLU A 110 7.27 -9.88 -8.82
N VAL A 111 7.02 -8.97 -7.87
CA VAL A 111 5.84 -8.10 -7.88
C VAL A 111 6.01 -6.99 -8.91
N ILE A 112 7.17 -6.35 -8.94
CA ILE A 112 7.49 -5.31 -9.91
C ILE A 112 7.45 -5.86 -11.35
N GLU A 113 7.94 -7.09 -11.59
CA GLU A 113 7.79 -7.74 -12.90
C GLU A 113 6.32 -7.86 -13.32
N LYS A 114 5.44 -8.26 -12.41
CA LYS A 114 4.01 -8.36 -12.70
C LYS A 114 3.38 -6.99 -12.92
N ARG A 115 3.77 -6.00 -12.11
CA ARG A 115 3.30 -4.62 -12.25
C ARG A 115 3.59 -4.07 -13.66
N LYS A 116 4.78 -4.25 -14.18
CA LYS A 116 5.21 -3.80 -15.52
C LYS A 116 4.35 -4.36 -16.66
N LEU A 117 3.62 -5.44 -16.46
CA LEU A 117 2.73 -6.00 -17.48
C LEU A 117 1.44 -5.19 -17.66
N PHE A 118 1.10 -4.34 -16.69
CA PHE A 118 -0.20 -3.65 -16.64
C PHE A 118 -0.08 -2.12 -16.67
N PHE A 119 1.11 -1.59 -16.40
CA PHE A 119 1.32 -0.14 -16.32
C PHE A 119 2.30 0.32 -17.39
N GLU A 120 1.87 1.31 -18.16
CA GLU A 120 2.74 1.94 -19.15
C GLU A 120 3.85 2.74 -18.46
N PRO A 121 5.04 2.82 -19.06
CA PRO A 121 6.12 3.67 -18.55
C PRO A 121 5.68 5.13 -18.43
N ASN A 122 6.10 5.78 -17.36
CA ASN A 122 5.86 7.19 -17.12
C ASN A 122 7.14 7.82 -16.56
N GLU A 123 7.59 8.94 -17.11
CA GLU A 123 8.85 9.61 -16.73
C GLU A 123 8.89 10.08 -15.27
N ARG A 124 7.73 10.25 -14.63
CA ARG A 124 7.58 10.65 -13.24
C ARG A 124 7.35 9.48 -12.28
N VAL A 125 7.29 8.25 -12.80
CA VAL A 125 7.10 7.02 -12.03
C VAL A 125 8.30 6.11 -12.17
N THR A 126 8.87 5.69 -11.05
CA THR A 126 10.01 4.77 -11.00
C THR A 126 9.63 3.53 -10.19
N ASP A 127 9.77 2.36 -10.78
CA ASP A 127 9.59 1.08 -10.10
C ASP A 127 10.94 0.58 -9.56
N ILE A 128 11.00 0.29 -8.25
CA ILE A 128 12.18 -0.21 -7.54
C ILE A 128 11.92 -1.65 -7.11
N ALA A 129 12.67 -2.57 -7.70
CA ALA A 129 12.55 -4.01 -7.46
C ALA A 129 13.49 -4.45 -6.32
N LYS A 130 13.17 -4.07 -5.08
CA LYS A 130 13.95 -4.37 -3.86
C LYS A 130 13.04 -4.65 -2.67
N SER A 131 13.56 -5.37 -1.68
CA SER A 131 12.87 -5.53 -0.41
C SER A 131 12.82 -4.21 0.37
N ALA A 132 11.73 -3.93 1.08
CA ALA A 132 11.65 -2.80 2.01
C ALA A 132 12.70 -2.86 3.13
N PHE A 133 13.27 -4.04 3.39
CA PHE A 133 14.34 -4.27 4.38
C PHE A 133 15.76 -4.11 3.82
N ASP A 134 15.92 -3.90 2.52
CA ASP A 134 17.20 -3.59 1.90
C ASP A 134 17.34 -2.06 1.79
N SER A 135 18.12 -1.44 2.68
CA SER A 135 18.31 0.03 2.69
C SER A 135 18.84 0.61 1.38
N ALA A 136 19.37 -0.23 0.47
CA ALA A 136 19.89 0.23 -0.82
C ALA A 136 18.82 0.90 -1.71
N TRP A 137 17.52 0.64 -1.50
CA TRP A 137 16.46 1.31 -2.24
C TRP A 137 16.38 2.82 -1.96
N THR A 138 16.81 3.26 -0.76
CA THR A 138 16.75 4.68 -0.37
C THR A 138 17.64 5.55 -1.24
N LYS A 139 18.74 4.99 -1.78
CA LYS A 139 19.68 5.65 -2.68
C LYS A 139 19.12 5.88 -4.09
N ASP A 140 18.07 5.13 -4.46
CA ASP A 140 17.40 5.29 -5.75
C ASP A 140 16.44 6.50 -5.72
N ILE A 141 16.11 7.01 -4.53
CA ILE A 141 15.16 8.13 -4.36
C ILE A 141 15.87 9.46 -4.56
N LYS A 142 15.48 10.18 -5.59
CA LYS A 142 16.02 11.51 -5.91
C LYS A 142 15.10 12.59 -5.36
N LEU A 143 15.43 13.13 -4.20
CA LEU A 143 14.62 14.18 -3.55
C LEU A 143 14.80 15.56 -4.18
N GLU A 144 16.03 15.91 -4.57
CA GLU A 144 16.35 17.22 -5.18
C GLU A 144 15.76 18.40 -4.37
N GLY A 145 15.85 18.33 -3.04
CA GLY A 145 15.32 19.34 -2.13
C GLY A 145 13.80 19.35 -1.94
N LYS A 146 13.08 18.43 -2.58
CA LYS A 146 11.62 18.30 -2.47
C LYS A 146 11.19 17.61 -1.19
N LYS A 147 9.93 17.84 -0.78
CA LYS A 147 9.32 17.14 0.36
C LYS A 147 9.02 15.70 0.03
N LEU A 148 9.27 14.82 1.00
CA LEU A 148 9.08 13.38 0.89
C LEU A 148 7.85 12.93 1.67
N LEU A 149 6.97 12.18 1.01
CA LEU A 149 5.93 11.38 1.63
C LEU A 149 6.21 9.90 1.40
N ILE A 150 6.18 9.11 2.46
CA ILE A 150 6.26 7.65 2.40
C ILE A 150 4.88 7.09 2.70
N ILE A 151 4.37 6.23 1.85
CA ILE A 151 3.10 5.54 2.06
C ILE A 151 3.31 4.03 2.05
N SER A 152 2.60 3.33 2.93
CA SER A 152 2.54 1.87 2.93
C SER A 152 1.13 1.44 3.30
N GLU A 153 0.46 0.77 2.38
CA GLU A 153 -0.93 0.32 2.53
C GLU A 153 -1.04 -1.20 2.38
N GLY A 154 -1.60 -1.85 3.41
CA GLY A 154 -1.84 -3.29 3.39
C GLY A 154 -0.56 -4.13 3.52
N VAL A 155 0.47 -3.63 4.19
CA VAL A 155 1.81 -4.26 4.25
C VAL A 155 2.24 -4.55 5.68
N LEU A 156 2.24 -3.55 6.57
CA LEU A 156 2.88 -3.66 7.88
C LEU A 156 2.27 -4.76 8.76
N MET A 157 1.01 -5.08 8.57
CA MET A 157 0.35 -6.15 9.31
C MET A 157 0.93 -7.55 9.05
N TYR A 158 1.68 -7.74 7.98
CA TYR A 158 2.32 -9.02 7.65
C TYR A 158 3.72 -9.17 8.26
N PHE A 159 4.31 -8.09 8.76
CA PHE A 159 5.64 -8.08 9.34
C PHE A 159 5.60 -8.47 10.83
N GLU A 160 6.70 -9.03 11.32
CA GLU A 160 6.95 -9.19 12.75
C GLU A 160 7.40 -7.85 13.35
N GLU A 161 7.22 -7.65 14.66
CA GLU A 161 7.55 -6.38 15.33
C GLU A 161 9.01 -5.95 15.11
N GLN A 162 9.94 -6.91 15.12
CA GLN A 162 11.34 -6.63 14.84
C GLN A 162 11.58 -6.14 13.41
N GLN A 163 10.82 -6.66 12.45
CA GLN A 163 10.86 -6.21 11.06
C GLN A 163 10.28 -4.79 10.91
N ILE A 164 9.20 -4.48 11.64
CA ILE A 164 8.66 -3.10 11.70
C ILE A 164 9.74 -2.15 12.23
N LYS A 165 10.40 -2.51 13.33
CA LYS A 165 11.47 -1.69 13.88
C LYS A 165 12.59 -1.45 12.87
N GLN A 166 13.10 -2.51 12.23
CA GLN A 166 14.12 -2.41 11.17
C GLN A 166 13.67 -1.51 10.02
N PHE A 167 12.44 -1.67 9.57
CA PHE A 167 11.86 -0.83 8.52
C PHE A 167 11.84 0.65 8.91
N LEU A 168 11.39 0.98 10.12
CA LEU A 168 11.36 2.35 10.61
C LEU A 168 12.77 2.94 10.79
N GLU A 169 13.75 2.12 11.21
CA GLU A 169 15.17 2.51 11.29
C GLU A 169 15.72 2.85 9.91
N ILE A 170 15.43 2.03 8.87
CA ILE A 170 15.84 2.34 7.49
C ILE A 170 15.33 3.72 7.07
N LEU A 171 14.07 4.07 7.38
CA LEU A 171 13.52 5.37 7.02
C LEU A 171 14.24 6.51 7.74
N THR A 172 14.41 6.41 9.05
CA THR A 172 14.97 7.49 9.88
C THR A 172 16.50 7.64 9.78
N ASP A 173 17.19 6.62 9.29
CA ASP A 173 18.64 6.65 9.11
C ASP A 173 19.05 7.13 7.71
N ASN A 174 18.13 7.13 6.76
CA ASN A 174 18.42 7.49 5.37
C ASN A 174 17.69 8.75 4.88
N PHE A 175 16.69 9.25 5.61
CA PHE A 175 15.97 10.47 5.26
C PHE A 175 15.92 11.44 6.43
N ASP A 176 16.51 12.63 6.27
CA ASP A 176 16.57 13.66 7.31
C ASP A 176 15.17 14.19 7.68
N SER A 177 14.25 14.23 6.72
CA SER A 177 12.89 14.74 6.92
C SER A 177 11.91 14.10 5.95
N PHE A 178 10.84 13.53 6.48
CA PHE A 178 9.74 12.96 5.69
C PHE A 178 8.43 12.99 6.50
N GLU A 179 7.30 12.92 5.81
CA GLU A 179 6.03 12.50 6.39
C GLU A 179 5.76 11.04 5.99
N ALA A 180 5.05 10.28 6.83
CA ALA A 180 4.69 8.90 6.53
C ALA A 180 3.22 8.64 6.84
N GLN A 181 2.56 7.87 5.99
CA GLN A 181 1.19 7.42 6.13
C GLN A 181 1.17 5.89 6.05
N PHE A 182 0.84 5.26 7.16
CA PHE A 182 0.77 3.80 7.29
C PHE A 182 -0.64 3.40 7.69
N ASP A 183 -1.20 2.42 7.02
CA ASP A 183 -2.37 1.75 7.58
C ASP A 183 -1.92 0.73 8.62
N LEU A 184 -2.60 0.73 9.74
CA LEU A 184 -2.26 -0.13 10.88
C LEU A 184 -3.46 -0.98 11.26
N LEU A 185 -3.22 -2.26 11.47
CA LEU A 185 -4.26 -3.19 11.88
C LEU A 185 -4.47 -3.11 13.41
N TYR A 186 -5.73 -3.12 13.85
CA TYR A 186 -6.01 -3.22 15.28
C TYR A 186 -5.53 -4.57 15.84
N LYS A 187 -4.83 -4.55 16.98
CA LYS A 187 -4.22 -5.74 17.59
C LYS A 187 -5.21 -6.89 17.86
N GLY A 188 -6.47 -6.57 18.14
CA GLY A 188 -7.51 -7.58 18.31
C GLY A 188 -7.80 -8.38 17.04
N THR A 189 -7.67 -7.75 15.88
CA THR A 189 -7.91 -8.38 14.56
C THR A 189 -6.80 -9.37 14.21
N VAL A 190 -5.55 -9.16 14.66
CA VAL A 190 -4.43 -10.10 14.42
C VAL A 190 -4.77 -11.49 14.92
N LYS A 191 -5.37 -11.61 16.12
CA LYS A 191 -5.78 -12.90 16.71
C LYS A 191 -6.89 -13.59 15.92
N MET A 192 -7.63 -12.84 15.10
CA MET A 192 -8.72 -13.33 14.26
C MET A 192 -8.28 -13.58 12.81
N SER A 193 -7.01 -13.46 12.47
CA SER A 193 -6.48 -13.58 11.11
C SER A 193 -6.98 -14.83 10.36
N LYS A 194 -7.02 -16.00 11.02
CA LYS A 194 -7.56 -17.25 10.44
C LYS A 194 -9.08 -17.24 10.15
N LYS A 195 -9.82 -16.29 10.73
CA LYS A 195 -11.26 -16.10 10.49
C LYS A 195 -11.55 -14.96 9.51
N HIS A 196 -10.50 -14.31 8.99
CA HIS A 196 -10.64 -13.23 8.03
C HIS A 196 -11.28 -13.74 6.74
N ASP A 197 -12.24 -13.03 6.20
CA ASP A 197 -13.09 -13.48 5.09
C ASP A 197 -12.34 -13.80 3.79
N THR A 198 -11.19 -13.17 3.57
CA THR A 198 -10.32 -13.42 2.39
C THR A 198 -9.10 -14.27 2.72
N LEU A 199 -8.45 -14.07 3.88
CA LEU A 199 -7.19 -14.75 4.22
C LEU A 199 -7.37 -16.20 4.66
N LYS A 200 -8.57 -16.62 5.05
CA LYS A 200 -8.85 -18.01 5.50
C LYS A 200 -8.44 -19.09 4.51
N ASN A 201 -8.33 -18.74 3.23
CA ASN A 201 -7.96 -19.63 2.13
C ASN A 201 -6.54 -19.35 1.60
N MET A 202 -5.72 -18.59 2.33
CA MET A 202 -4.35 -18.24 1.98
C MET A 202 -3.39 -18.63 3.10
N GLU A 203 -2.11 -18.80 2.77
CA GLU A 203 -1.07 -19.01 3.78
C GLU A 203 -0.68 -17.72 4.51
N ALA A 204 -0.96 -16.56 3.90
CA ALA A 204 -0.70 -15.26 4.49
C ALA A 204 -1.53 -15.06 5.77
N LYS A 205 -0.88 -14.56 6.82
CA LYS A 205 -1.50 -14.26 8.11
C LYS A 205 -1.05 -12.89 8.61
N PHE A 206 -1.87 -12.26 9.43
CA PHE A 206 -1.46 -11.05 10.13
C PHE A 206 -0.58 -11.42 11.32
N ASN A 207 0.58 -10.78 11.42
CA ASN A 207 1.57 -10.99 12.47
C ASN A 207 1.60 -9.83 13.47
N TRP A 208 1.33 -8.61 13.00
CA TRP A 208 1.46 -7.40 13.81
C TRP A 208 0.23 -6.49 13.71
N GLY A 209 -0.03 -5.80 14.79
CA GLY A 209 -1.08 -4.80 14.89
C GLY A 209 -0.92 -3.94 16.14
N VAL A 210 -1.60 -2.80 16.17
CA VAL A 210 -1.47 -1.75 17.19
C VAL A 210 -2.78 -1.56 17.96
N LYS A 211 -2.70 -0.88 19.09
CA LYS A 211 -3.86 -0.43 19.85
C LYS A 211 -4.34 0.94 19.34
N ASP A 212 -3.42 1.90 19.18
CA ASP A 212 -3.72 3.29 18.84
C ASP A 212 -2.65 3.98 17.97
N GLY A 213 -1.69 3.22 17.46
CA GLY A 213 -0.60 3.72 16.61
C GLY A 213 0.60 4.31 17.37
N SER A 214 0.49 4.57 18.68
CA SER A 214 1.62 5.04 19.50
C SER A 214 2.77 4.01 19.54
N GLU A 215 2.50 2.75 19.22
CA GLU A 215 3.48 1.69 19.12
C GLU A 215 4.55 2.00 18.07
N ILE A 216 4.22 2.66 16.98
CA ILE A 216 5.20 3.10 15.95
C ILE A 216 6.26 4.00 16.60
N VAL A 217 5.83 4.99 17.40
CA VAL A 217 6.74 5.92 18.07
C VAL A 217 7.58 5.20 19.15
N LYS A 218 7.00 4.21 19.83
CA LYS A 218 7.74 3.38 20.81
C LYS A 218 8.82 2.54 20.15
N LEU A 219 8.56 2.02 18.94
CA LEU A 219 9.54 1.24 18.18
C LEU A 219 10.66 2.11 17.60
N ASN A 220 10.35 3.36 17.25
CA ASN A 220 11.35 4.32 16.79
C ASN A 220 11.04 5.75 17.30
N PRO A 221 11.69 6.17 18.43
CA PRO A 221 11.45 7.49 19.05
C PRO A 221 11.89 8.70 18.21
N LYS A 222 12.59 8.50 17.08
CA LYS A 222 12.89 9.59 16.12
C LYS A 222 11.63 10.03 15.38
N LEU A 223 10.56 9.22 15.41
CA LEU A 223 9.27 9.51 14.77
C LEU A 223 8.32 10.22 15.73
N LYS A 224 7.40 11.01 15.17
CA LYS A 224 6.33 11.65 15.92
C LYS A 224 4.99 11.33 15.24
N GLN A 225 4.03 10.83 15.99
CA GLN A 225 2.66 10.67 15.51
C GLN A 225 2.00 12.04 15.41
N THR A 226 1.54 12.42 14.21
CA THR A 226 0.90 13.70 13.92
C THR A 226 -0.59 13.58 13.72
N GLY A 227 -1.11 12.37 13.51
CA GLY A 227 -2.52 12.09 13.33
C GLY A 227 -2.86 10.62 13.49
N LEU A 228 -4.13 10.34 13.67
CA LEU A 228 -4.74 9.02 13.63
C LEU A 228 -6.13 9.19 13.00
N ILE A 229 -6.43 8.38 12.00
CA ILE A 229 -7.72 8.39 11.30
C ILE A 229 -8.24 6.96 11.34
N ASN A 230 -9.46 6.77 11.82
CA ASN A 230 -10.13 5.48 11.73
C ASN A 230 -10.87 5.39 10.40
N PHE A 231 -10.82 4.23 9.75
CA PHE A 231 -11.48 4.04 8.44
C PHE A 231 -13.02 3.95 8.57
N THR A 232 -13.53 3.97 9.78
CA THR A 232 -14.96 3.89 10.11
C THR A 232 -15.57 5.23 10.51
N ASP A 233 -14.77 6.31 10.56
CA ASP A 233 -15.23 7.66 10.94
C ASP A 233 -15.88 8.41 9.77
#